data_a5a7dae847fc6d07a85c0e2f790031ee
#
_entry.id   a5a7dae847fc6d07a85c0e2f790031ee
#
_cell.length_a   1.000
_cell.length_b   1.000
_cell.length_c   1.000
_cell.angle_alpha   90.00
_cell.angle_beta   90.00
_cell.angle_gamma   90.00
#
_symmetry.space_group_name_H-M   'P 1'
#
loop_
_entity.id
_entity.type
_entity.pdbx_description
1 polymer ?
#
loop_
_entity_poly.entity_id
_entity_poly.type
_entity_poly.pdbx_seq_one_letter_code
_entity_poly.pdbx_strand_id
1 'polypeptide(L)'
;MGRAKEGRDVYLHLVSLAAGYVVDLALGDPHGWPHPVRWMGSLIARLEPVLRRTFPDTPRGKQAAGTALVCLVTGISGGACATVLALAGAVSPYLSCAVGALVSYWMLATQSLKDESMAVLDALEHAGLPEARTRVSMIVGRDTAALTEEGVTKAAVETVAENASVGVIAPLFYLALLGPVGGVVY
;
A
#
# COMPACT_ATOMS: atom_id res chain seq x y z
N MET A 1 -0.79 -3.02 37.67
CA MET A 1 -1.18 -1.95 36.71
C MET A 1 -0.59 -2.13 35.31
N GLY A 2 0.63 -2.61 35.14
CA GLY A 2 1.28 -2.83 33.84
C GLY A 2 0.56 -3.82 32.91
N ARG A 3 0.25 -5.01 33.38
CA ARG A 3 -0.39 -6.07 32.56
C ARG A 3 -1.77 -5.70 31.99
N ALA A 4 -2.57 -4.96 32.74
CA ALA A 4 -3.90 -4.53 32.26
C ALA A 4 -3.78 -3.46 31.16
N LYS A 5 -2.78 -2.58 31.23
CA LYS A 5 -2.48 -1.59 30.19
C LYS A 5 -1.98 -2.29 28.92
N GLU A 6 -1.04 -3.20 29.05
CA GLU A 6 -0.46 -3.96 27.95
C GLU A 6 -1.52 -4.78 27.21
N GLY A 7 -2.40 -5.48 27.92
CA GLY A 7 -3.52 -6.21 27.32
C GLY A 7 -4.51 -5.31 26.57
N ARG A 8 -4.78 -4.11 27.09
CA ARG A 8 -5.63 -3.14 26.41
C ARG A 8 -4.97 -2.60 25.14
N ASP A 9 -3.68 -2.34 25.17
CA ASP A 9 -2.96 -1.78 24.03
C ASP A 9 -2.88 -2.80 22.88
N VAL A 10 -2.66 -4.08 23.19
CA VAL A 10 -2.75 -5.19 22.22
C VAL A 10 -4.16 -5.33 21.66
N TYR A 11 -5.18 -5.26 22.51
CA TYR A 11 -6.58 -5.34 22.06
C TYR A 11 -6.93 -4.20 21.13
N LEU A 12 -6.59 -2.94 21.45
CA LEU A 12 -6.85 -1.78 20.61
C LEU A 12 -6.09 -1.85 19.28
N HIS A 13 -4.89 -2.41 19.29
CA HIS A 13 -4.13 -2.66 18.07
C HIS A 13 -4.86 -3.65 17.14
N LEU A 14 -5.31 -4.79 17.64
CA LEU A 14 -6.07 -5.78 16.87
C LEU A 14 -7.40 -5.21 16.36
N VAL A 15 -8.09 -4.42 17.17
CA VAL A 15 -9.33 -3.73 16.78
C VAL A 15 -9.05 -2.73 15.65
N SER A 16 -7.96 -1.96 15.73
CA SER A 16 -7.60 -1.00 14.69
C SER A 16 -7.29 -1.68 13.35
N LEU A 17 -6.56 -2.80 13.39
CA LEU A 17 -6.27 -3.59 12.19
C LEU A 17 -7.54 -4.18 11.59
N ALA A 18 -8.37 -4.83 12.41
CA ALA A 18 -9.63 -5.44 11.95
C ALA A 18 -10.59 -4.39 11.36
N ALA A 19 -10.72 -3.24 12.02
CA ALA A 19 -11.55 -2.14 11.54
C ALA A 19 -11.02 -1.58 10.21
N GLY A 20 -9.70 -1.36 10.08
CA GLY A 20 -9.08 -0.92 8.82
C GLY A 20 -9.31 -1.90 7.68
N TYR A 21 -9.18 -3.20 7.94
CA TYR A 21 -9.44 -4.24 6.95
C TYR A 21 -10.92 -4.28 6.51
N VAL A 22 -11.85 -4.16 7.45
CA VAL A 22 -13.29 -4.10 7.13
C VAL A 22 -13.62 -2.85 6.30
N VAL A 23 -12.99 -1.72 6.60
CA VAL A 23 -13.16 -0.48 5.82
C VAL A 23 -12.59 -0.65 4.41
N ASP A 24 -11.42 -1.29 4.23
CA ASP A 24 -10.85 -1.61 2.91
C ASP A 24 -11.82 -2.49 2.09
N LEU A 25 -12.36 -3.54 2.68
CA LEU A 25 -13.34 -4.41 2.01
C LEU A 25 -14.64 -3.70 1.64
N ALA A 26 -15.03 -2.67 2.38
CA ALA A 26 -16.29 -1.95 2.16
C ALA A 26 -16.16 -0.80 1.16
N LEU A 27 -15.04 -0.08 1.18
CA LEU A 27 -14.86 1.17 0.43
C LEU A 27 -13.85 1.04 -0.73
N GLY A 28 -12.90 0.11 -0.65
CA GLY A 28 -11.76 0.06 -1.55
C GLY A 28 -10.93 1.36 -1.49
N ASP A 29 -10.31 1.74 -2.60
CA ASP A 29 -9.57 2.99 -2.76
C ASP A 29 -10.31 3.94 -3.72
N PRO A 30 -11.18 4.85 -3.21
CA PRO A 30 -11.95 5.75 -4.05
C PRO A 30 -11.04 6.68 -4.86
N HIS A 31 -11.24 6.72 -6.16
CA HIS A 31 -10.46 7.55 -7.07
C HIS A 31 -10.54 9.04 -6.65
N GLY A 32 -9.35 9.67 -6.51
CA GLY A 32 -9.26 11.10 -6.18
C GLY A 32 -9.12 11.43 -4.70
N TRP A 33 -9.25 10.46 -3.80
CA TRP A 33 -9.02 10.70 -2.38
C TRP A 33 -7.53 10.90 -2.07
N PRO A 34 -7.20 11.70 -1.03
CA PRO A 34 -5.82 11.81 -0.55
C PRO A 34 -5.32 10.45 -0.09
N HIS A 35 -4.24 9.94 -0.69
CA HIS A 35 -3.68 8.65 -0.33
C HIS A 35 -2.22 8.78 0.08
N PRO A 36 -1.78 8.23 1.22
CA PRO A 36 -0.40 8.35 1.71
C PRO A 36 0.65 7.90 0.70
N VAL A 37 0.38 6.85 -0.09
CA VAL A 37 1.28 6.36 -1.14
C VAL A 37 1.57 7.43 -2.20
N ARG A 38 0.61 8.30 -2.53
CA ARG A 38 0.84 9.45 -3.45
C ARG A 38 1.79 10.47 -2.85
N TRP A 39 1.73 10.69 -1.53
CA TRP A 39 2.66 11.57 -0.83
C TRP A 39 4.06 10.97 -0.78
N MET A 40 4.17 9.66 -0.55
CA MET A 40 5.44 8.94 -0.63
C MET A 40 6.02 9.01 -2.04
N GLY A 41 5.23 8.79 -3.09
CA GLY A 41 5.65 8.96 -4.48
C GLY A 41 6.15 10.38 -4.79
N SER A 42 5.45 11.40 -4.27
CA SER A 42 5.89 12.80 -4.39
C SER A 42 7.20 13.08 -3.64
N LEU A 43 7.39 12.46 -2.48
CA LEU A 43 8.62 12.54 -1.70
C LEU A 43 9.79 11.92 -2.46
N ILE A 44 9.60 10.72 -3.02
CA ILE A 44 10.57 10.03 -3.89
C ILE A 44 10.95 10.94 -5.06
N ALA A 45 9.98 11.46 -5.79
CA ALA A 45 10.21 12.33 -6.95
C ALA A 45 11.00 13.60 -6.62
N ARG A 46 10.89 14.11 -5.39
CA ARG A 46 11.67 15.27 -4.91
C ARG A 46 13.08 14.90 -4.46
N LEU A 47 13.24 13.77 -3.78
CA LEU A 47 14.52 13.35 -3.20
C LEU A 47 15.44 12.71 -4.23
N GLU A 48 14.92 11.94 -5.16
CA GLU A 48 15.72 11.21 -6.15
C GLU A 48 16.66 12.14 -6.97
N PRO A 49 16.21 13.25 -7.56
CA PRO A 49 17.10 14.13 -8.32
C PRO A 49 18.20 14.76 -7.46
N VAL A 50 17.91 15.07 -6.19
CA VAL A 50 18.87 15.62 -5.24
C VAL A 50 19.95 14.58 -4.92
N LEU A 51 19.54 13.36 -4.59
CA LEU A 51 20.49 12.29 -4.25
C LEU A 51 21.33 11.88 -5.46
N ARG A 52 20.75 11.82 -6.67
CA ARG A 52 21.50 11.55 -7.91
C ARG A 52 22.57 12.59 -8.21
N ARG A 53 22.37 13.85 -7.80
CA ARG A 53 23.36 14.92 -7.93
C ARG A 53 24.41 14.91 -6.81
N THR A 54 24.07 14.39 -5.63
CA THR A 54 24.93 14.38 -4.46
C THR A 54 25.94 13.24 -4.50
N PHE A 55 25.56 12.09 -5.06
CA PHE A 55 26.41 10.90 -5.13
C PHE A 55 27.10 10.80 -6.52
N PRO A 56 28.32 10.22 -6.58
CA PRO A 56 29.03 10.03 -7.84
C PRO A 56 28.27 9.18 -8.85
N ASP A 57 28.41 9.48 -10.16
CA ASP A 57 27.80 8.68 -11.24
C ASP A 57 28.59 7.39 -11.52
N THR A 58 28.72 6.56 -10.50
CA THR A 58 29.34 5.23 -10.53
C THR A 58 28.35 4.19 -10.05
N PRO A 59 28.52 2.90 -10.37
CA PRO A 59 27.63 1.85 -9.87
C PRO A 59 27.47 1.86 -8.35
N ARG A 60 28.55 2.07 -7.59
CA ARG A 60 28.51 2.19 -6.13
C ARG A 60 27.81 3.46 -5.65
N GLY A 61 28.03 4.58 -6.34
CA GLY A 61 27.38 5.86 -6.03
C GLY A 61 25.87 5.77 -6.26
N LYS A 62 25.41 5.16 -7.36
CA LYS A 62 23.98 4.91 -7.64
C LYS A 62 23.35 4.00 -6.57
N GLN A 63 24.06 2.96 -6.15
CA GLN A 63 23.58 2.08 -5.07
C GLN A 63 23.46 2.84 -3.74
N ALA A 64 24.47 3.65 -3.37
CA ALA A 64 24.43 4.46 -2.17
C ALA A 64 23.28 5.49 -2.20
N ALA A 65 23.08 6.16 -3.35
CA ALA A 65 21.95 7.08 -3.53
C ALA A 65 20.58 6.38 -3.38
N GLY A 66 20.42 5.18 -3.96
CA GLY A 66 19.22 4.37 -3.81
C GLY A 66 18.99 3.93 -2.35
N THR A 67 20.01 3.48 -1.67
CA THR A 67 19.94 3.13 -0.23
C THR A 67 19.56 4.34 0.62
N ALA A 68 20.18 5.50 0.38
CA ALA A 68 19.82 6.74 1.07
C ALA A 68 18.38 7.15 0.81
N LEU A 69 17.90 7.00 -0.44
CA LEU A 69 16.50 7.28 -0.80
C LEU A 69 15.52 6.41 0.00
N VAL A 70 15.76 5.10 0.03
CA VAL A 70 14.92 4.16 0.80
C VAL A 70 14.93 4.54 2.29
N CYS A 71 16.10 4.74 2.89
CA CYS A 71 16.19 5.11 4.31
C CYS A 71 15.48 6.43 4.63
N LEU A 72 15.58 7.43 3.75
CA LEU A 72 14.92 8.72 3.94
C LEU A 72 13.40 8.59 3.80
N VAL A 73 12.91 7.93 2.76
CA VAL A 73 11.46 7.80 2.51
C VAL A 73 10.80 6.98 3.62
N THR A 74 11.37 5.83 3.99
CA THR A 74 10.83 4.99 5.07
C THR A 74 10.95 5.67 6.42
N GLY A 75 12.07 6.35 6.70
CA GLY A 75 12.28 7.09 7.95
C GLY A 75 11.32 8.27 8.12
N ILE A 76 11.12 9.06 7.06
CA ILE A 76 10.19 10.20 7.08
C ILE A 76 8.74 9.71 7.19
N SER A 77 8.35 8.75 6.37
CA SER A 77 6.96 8.23 6.35
C SER A 77 6.62 7.51 7.65
N GLY A 78 7.49 6.61 8.12
CA GLY A 78 7.31 5.91 9.39
C GLY A 78 7.34 6.86 10.59
N GLY A 79 8.27 7.83 10.60
CA GLY A 79 8.36 8.85 11.63
C GLY A 79 7.13 9.76 11.70
N ALA A 80 6.60 10.18 10.55
CA ALA A 80 5.36 10.94 10.48
C ALA A 80 4.17 10.12 11.02
N CYS A 81 4.03 8.87 10.61
CA CYS A 81 2.99 7.96 11.10
C CYS A 81 3.10 7.77 12.63
N ALA A 82 4.31 7.46 13.14
CA ALA A 82 4.56 7.31 14.57
C ALA A 82 4.20 8.58 15.36
N THR A 83 4.55 9.74 14.83
CA THR A 83 4.24 11.04 15.46
C THR A 83 2.74 11.26 15.55
N VAL A 84 2.01 11.04 14.45
CA VAL A 84 0.53 11.20 14.44
C VAL A 84 -0.13 10.25 15.42
N LEU A 85 0.30 8.98 15.47
CA LEU A 85 -0.23 7.99 16.42
C LEU A 85 0.10 8.35 17.87
N ALA A 86 1.31 8.86 18.15
CA ALA A 86 1.71 9.31 19.49
C ALA A 86 0.90 10.51 19.95
N LEU A 87 0.69 11.51 19.08
CA LEU A 87 -0.14 12.68 19.38
C LEU A 87 -1.61 12.27 19.62
N ALA A 88 -2.15 11.40 18.78
CA ALA A 88 -3.49 10.86 18.98
C ALA A 88 -3.60 10.09 20.30
N GLY A 89 -2.59 9.28 20.65
CA GLY A 89 -2.53 8.53 21.91
C GLY A 89 -2.38 9.40 23.14
N ALA A 90 -1.73 10.55 23.03
CA ALA A 90 -1.65 11.55 24.11
C ALA A 90 -3.02 12.17 24.43
N VAL A 91 -3.91 12.25 23.44
CA VAL A 91 -5.31 12.73 23.65
C VAL A 91 -6.18 11.58 24.19
N SER A 92 -6.15 10.42 23.52
CA SER A 92 -6.94 9.24 23.91
C SER A 92 -6.41 7.97 23.23
N PRO A 93 -6.35 6.83 23.94
CA PRO A 93 -6.02 5.54 23.32
C PRO A 93 -7.05 5.13 22.24
N TYR A 94 -8.29 5.54 22.37
CA TYR A 94 -9.33 5.29 21.37
C TYR A 94 -9.12 6.13 20.09
N LEU A 95 -8.64 7.37 20.23
CA LEU A 95 -8.27 8.19 19.07
C LEU A 95 -7.08 7.58 18.33
N SER A 96 -6.06 7.11 19.05
CA SER A 96 -4.93 6.39 18.44
C SER A 96 -5.40 5.11 17.71
N CYS A 97 -6.36 4.37 18.28
CA CYS A 97 -6.97 3.21 17.64
C CYS A 97 -7.69 3.60 16.33
N ALA A 98 -8.48 4.68 16.32
CA ALA A 98 -9.18 5.18 15.13
C ALA A 98 -8.20 5.62 14.03
N VAL A 99 -7.16 6.36 14.39
CA VAL A 99 -6.07 6.75 13.47
C VAL A 99 -5.34 5.52 12.94
N GLY A 100 -5.06 4.54 13.81
CA GLY A 100 -4.45 3.27 13.43
C GLY A 100 -5.31 2.49 12.43
N ALA A 101 -6.64 2.48 12.62
CA ALA A 101 -7.57 1.85 11.68
C ALA A 101 -7.57 2.56 10.31
N LEU A 102 -7.52 3.88 10.29
CA LEU A 102 -7.40 4.66 9.05
C LEU A 102 -6.09 4.37 8.32
N VAL A 103 -4.97 4.30 9.04
CA VAL A 103 -3.67 3.94 8.46
C VAL A 103 -3.70 2.51 7.92
N SER A 104 -4.27 1.55 8.69
CA SER A 104 -4.40 0.16 8.24
C SER A 104 -5.23 0.05 6.97
N TYR A 105 -6.34 0.78 6.88
CA TYR A 105 -7.17 0.89 5.68
C TYR A 105 -6.35 1.36 4.46
N TRP A 106 -5.56 2.43 4.60
CA TRP A 106 -4.76 2.96 3.51
C TRP A 106 -3.59 2.05 3.07
N MET A 107 -3.15 1.13 3.92
CA MET A 107 -2.05 0.21 3.60
C MET A 107 -2.55 -1.09 2.95
N LEU A 108 -3.85 -1.29 2.83
CA LEU A 108 -4.47 -2.47 2.24
C LEU A 108 -5.09 -2.13 0.89
N ALA A 109 -5.10 -3.08 -0.02
CA ALA A 109 -5.64 -2.91 -1.37
C ALA A 109 -6.54 -4.08 -1.78
N THR A 110 -7.23 -4.73 -0.81
CA THR A 110 -7.97 -5.96 -1.07
C THR A 110 -9.15 -5.74 -1.99
N GLN A 111 -9.99 -4.74 -1.69
CA GLN A 111 -11.17 -4.44 -2.50
C GLN A 111 -10.78 -3.88 -3.86
N SER A 112 -9.80 -2.97 -3.92
CA SER A 112 -9.33 -2.39 -5.19
C SER A 112 -8.74 -3.46 -6.12
N LEU A 113 -7.95 -4.40 -5.59
CA LEU A 113 -7.42 -5.51 -6.37
C LEU A 113 -8.54 -6.39 -6.94
N LYS A 114 -9.57 -6.65 -6.13
CA LYS A 114 -10.76 -7.39 -6.58
C LYS A 114 -11.49 -6.64 -7.68
N ASP A 115 -11.78 -5.36 -7.50
CA ASP A 115 -12.57 -4.55 -8.43
C ASP A 115 -11.88 -4.42 -9.79
N GLU A 116 -10.58 -4.13 -9.80
CA GLU A 116 -9.78 -4.03 -11.02
C GLU A 116 -9.68 -5.38 -11.76
N SER A 117 -9.54 -6.47 -11.01
CA SER A 117 -9.47 -7.81 -11.59
C SER A 117 -10.80 -8.25 -12.19
N MET A 118 -11.90 -7.97 -11.48
CA MET A 118 -13.25 -8.27 -11.96
C MET A 118 -13.64 -7.42 -13.18
N ALA A 119 -13.12 -6.18 -13.29
CA ALA A 119 -13.31 -5.34 -14.46
C ALA A 119 -12.67 -5.94 -15.73
N VAL A 120 -11.55 -6.68 -15.61
CA VAL A 120 -10.96 -7.42 -16.74
C VAL A 120 -11.86 -8.57 -17.17
N LEU A 121 -12.40 -9.34 -16.21
CA LEU A 121 -13.32 -10.44 -16.47
C LEU A 121 -14.60 -9.94 -17.14
N ASP A 122 -15.23 -8.92 -16.59
CA ASP A 122 -16.44 -8.30 -17.14
C ASP A 122 -16.23 -7.81 -18.58
N ALA A 123 -15.07 -7.20 -18.86
CA ALA A 123 -14.73 -6.77 -20.20
C ALA A 123 -14.55 -7.95 -21.16
N LEU A 124 -13.96 -9.08 -20.74
CA LEU A 124 -13.84 -10.29 -21.57
C LEU A 124 -15.21 -10.89 -21.89
N GLU A 125 -16.11 -10.94 -20.92
CA GLU A 125 -17.42 -11.57 -21.07
C GLU A 125 -18.42 -10.69 -21.86
N HIS A 126 -18.38 -9.37 -21.73
CA HIS A 126 -19.43 -8.49 -22.19
C HIS A 126 -19.01 -7.41 -23.21
N ALA A 127 -17.73 -6.98 -23.18
CA ALA A 127 -17.24 -5.89 -24.03
C ALA A 127 -16.24 -6.32 -25.12
N GLY A 128 -15.71 -7.53 -25.01
CA GLY A 128 -14.78 -8.13 -25.96
C GLY A 128 -13.30 -7.79 -25.72
N LEU A 129 -12.45 -8.46 -26.50
CA LEU A 129 -10.99 -8.46 -26.33
C LEU A 129 -10.31 -7.06 -26.34
N PRO A 130 -10.72 -6.09 -27.18
CA PRO A 130 -10.09 -4.76 -27.15
C PRO A 130 -10.26 -4.03 -25.82
N GLU A 131 -11.46 -4.06 -25.23
CA GLU A 131 -11.72 -3.47 -23.91
C GLU A 131 -10.99 -4.23 -22.81
N ALA A 132 -10.99 -5.56 -22.86
CA ALA A 132 -10.27 -6.39 -21.90
C ALA A 132 -8.76 -6.12 -21.90
N ARG A 133 -8.16 -5.87 -23.08
CA ARG A 133 -6.76 -5.41 -23.18
C ARG A 133 -6.54 -4.05 -22.51
N THR A 134 -7.48 -3.15 -22.66
CA THR A 134 -7.45 -1.83 -22.01
C THR A 134 -7.53 -2.00 -20.48
N ARG A 135 -8.46 -2.81 -19.97
CA ARG A 135 -8.59 -3.07 -18.53
C ARG A 135 -7.35 -3.72 -17.94
N VAL A 136 -6.85 -4.79 -18.57
CA VAL A 136 -5.65 -5.46 -18.07
C VAL A 136 -4.41 -4.55 -18.12
N SER A 137 -4.31 -3.62 -19.08
CA SER A 137 -3.20 -2.66 -19.14
C SER A 137 -3.16 -1.71 -17.94
N MET A 138 -4.26 -1.51 -17.23
CA MET A 138 -4.34 -0.69 -16.02
C MET A 138 -3.65 -1.35 -14.81
N ILE A 139 -3.55 -2.69 -14.82
CA ILE A 139 -3.03 -3.47 -13.70
C ILE A 139 -1.71 -4.19 -13.97
N VAL A 140 -1.25 -4.22 -15.25
CA VAL A 140 0.04 -4.85 -15.61
C VAL A 140 1.02 -3.81 -16.14
N GLY A 141 2.32 -4.03 -15.88
CA GLY A 141 3.41 -3.15 -16.35
C GLY A 141 3.97 -3.51 -17.72
N ARG A 142 3.23 -4.28 -18.56
CA ARG A 142 3.68 -4.74 -19.88
C ARG A 142 2.72 -4.33 -20.99
N ASP A 143 3.18 -4.38 -22.25
CA ASP A 143 2.33 -4.16 -23.40
C ASP A 143 1.25 -5.24 -23.51
N THR A 144 0.01 -4.81 -23.65
CA THR A 144 -1.17 -5.67 -23.72
C THR A 144 -1.84 -5.68 -25.10
N ALA A 145 -1.38 -4.83 -26.04
CA ALA A 145 -2.04 -4.61 -27.32
C ALA A 145 -2.14 -5.88 -28.20
N ALA A 146 -1.17 -6.79 -28.08
CA ALA A 146 -1.12 -8.02 -28.86
C ALA A 146 -1.62 -9.28 -28.10
N LEU A 147 -2.11 -9.15 -26.86
CA LEU A 147 -2.54 -10.31 -26.08
C LEU A 147 -3.81 -10.95 -26.67
N THR A 148 -3.85 -12.26 -26.70
CA THR A 148 -5.06 -13.04 -26.94
C THR A 148 -5.95 -13.05 -25.69
N GLU A 149 -7.18 -13.57 -25.76
CA GLU A 149 -8.05 -13.74 -24.58
C GLU A 149 -7.35 -14.57 -23.48
N GLU A 150 -6.71 -15.66 -23.86
CA GLU A 150 -5.89 -16.47 -22.94
C GLU A 150 -4.74 -15.66 -22.35
N GLY A 151 -4.06 -14.84 -23.16
CA GLY A 151 -2.99 -13.95 -22.73
C GLY A 151 -3.45 -12.90 -21.74
N VAL A 152 -4.63 -12.29 -21.94
CA VAL A 152 -5.27 -11.34 -21.02
C VAL A 152 -5.64 -12.02 -19.71
N THR A 153 -6.29 -13.20 -19.78
CA THR A 153 -6.66 -13.97 -18.59
C THR A 153 -5.44 -14.35 -17.77
N LYS A 154 -4.40 -14.88 -18.43
CA LYS A 154 -3.15 -15.24 -17.76
C LYS A 154 -2.49 -14.02 -17.10
N ALA A 155 -2.42 -12.88 -17.80
CA ALA A 155 -1.86 -11.65 -17.27
C ALA A 155 -2.62 -11.15 -16.03
N ALA A 156 -3.96 -11.20 -16.06
CA ALA A 156 -4.80 -10.82 -14.92
C ALA A 156 -4.55 -11.74 -13.71
N VAL A 157 -4.55 -13.07 -13.91
CA VAL A 157 -4.33 -14.05 -12.83
C VAL A 157 -2.93 -13.90 -12.21
N GLU A 158 -1.89 -13.74 -13.03
CA GLU A 158 -0.50 -13.51 -12.57
C GLU A 158 -0.43 -12.24 -11.71
N THR A 159 -1.04 -11.15 -12.18
CA THR A 159 -1.04 -9.87 -11.48
C THR A 159 -1.83 -9.93 -10.16
N VAL A 160 -2.97 -10.63 -10.14
CA VAL A 160 -3.74 -10.85 -8.91
C VAL A 160 -2.91 -11.64 -7.90
N ALA A 161 -2.24 -12.70 -8.31
CA ALA A 161 -1.41 -13.52 -7.42
C ALA A 161 -0.23 -12.72 -6.83
N GLU A 162 0.45 -11.90 -7.66
CA GLU A 162 1.53 -11.03 -7.22
C GLU A 162 1.02 -9.93 -6.29
N ASN A 163 -0.01 -9.20 -6.70
CA ASN A 163 -0.54 -8.07 -5.92
C ASN A 163 -1.27 -8.52 -4.64
N ALA A 164 -1.87 -9.70 -4.60
CA ALA A 164 -2.39 -10.27 -3.36
C ALA A 164 -1.27 -10.49 -2.33
N SER A 165 -0.08 -10.90 -2.79
CA SER A 165 1.07 -11.06 -1.90
C SER A 165 1.55 -9.72 -1.35
N VAL A 166 1.81 -8.72 -2.22
CA VAL A 166 2.45 -7.45 -1.83
C VAL A 166 1.47 -6.39 -1.36
N GLY A 167 0.21 -6.40 -1.82
CA GLY A 167 -0.80 -5.41 -1.50
C GLY A 167 -1.81 -5.84 -0.43
N VAL A 168 -1.79 -7.13 -0.02
CA VAL A 168 -2.72 -7.66 0.99
C VAL A 168 -1.99 -8.46 2.06
N ILE A 169 -1.33 -9.56 1.71
CA ILE A 169 -0.76 -10.50 2.68
C ILE A 169 0.39 -9.86 3.45
N ALA A 170 1.35 -9.29 2.75
CA ALA A 170 2.51 -8.69 3.39
C ALA A 170 2.14 -7.44 4.22
N PRO A 171 1.33 -6.48 3.74
CA PRO A 171 0.84 -5.40 4.59
C PRO A 171 0.11 -5.90 5.84
N LEU A 172 -0.80 -6.88 5.74
CA LEU A 172 -1.47 -7.47 6.89
C LEU A 172 -0.48 -8.05 7.91
N PHE A 173 0.55 -8.75 7.42
CA PHE A 173 1.60 -9.32 8.28
C PHE A 173 2.37 -8.22 9.03
N TYR A 174 2.82 -7.17 8.34
CA TYR A 174 3.56 -6.08 8.99
C TYR A 174 2.67 -5.22 9.89
N LEU A 175 1.42 -4.99 9.50
CA LEU A 175 0.42 -4.33 10.35
C LEU A 175 0.16 -5.13 11.62
N ALA A 176 0.03 -6.45 11.53
CA ALA A 176 -0.23 -7.31 12.69
C ALA A 176 0.96 -7.36 13.66
N LEU A 177 2.19 -7.47 13.15
CA LEU A 177 3.39 -7.62 13.98
C LEU A 177 3.95 -6.29 14.50
N LEU A 178 3.98 -5.26 13.66
CA LEU A 178 4.67 -3.99 13.93
C LEU A 178 3.71 -2.79 14.01
N GLY A 179 2.42 -3.05 13.90
CA GLY A 179 1.39 -2.00 13.95
C GLY A 179 1.34 -1.14 12.70
N PRO A 180 0.55 -0.04 12.74
CA PRO A 180 0.36 0.84 11.59
C PRO A 180 1.67 1.44 11.06
N VAL A 181 2.64 1.71 11.93
CA VAL A 181 3.98 2.19 11.51
C VAL A 181 4.70 1.13 10.68
N GLY A 182 4.60 -0.16 11.08
CA GLY A 182 5.19 -1.26 10.32
C GLY A 182 4.57 -1.41 8.93
N GLY A 183 3.26 -1.25 8.81
CA GLY A 183 2.58 -1.25 7.51
C GLY A 183 3.01 -0.10 6.60
N VAL A 184 3.27 1.08 7.17
CA VAL A 184 3.73 2.27 6.40
C VAL A 184 5.18 2.13 5.94
N VAL A 185 6.03 1.46 6.74
CA VAL A 185 7.47 1.29 6.45
C VAL A 185 7.70 0.15 5.45
N TYR A 186 6.85 -0.87 5.46
CA TYR A 186 6.83 -1.93 4.46
C TYR A 186 6.52 -1.38 3.08
#